data_4e017117fef5393d2b49b7dd8439ca2d
#
_entry.id   4e017117fef5393d2b49b7dd8439ca2d
#
_cell.length_a   1.000
_cell.length_b   1.000
_cell.length_c   1.000
_cell.angle_alpha   90.00
_cell.angle_beta   90.00
_cell.angle_gamma   90.00
#
_symmetry.space_group_name_H-M   'P 1'
#
loop_
_entity.id
_entity.type
_entity.pdbx_description
1 polymer ?
#
loop_
_entity_poly.entity_id
_entity_poly.type
_entity_poly.pdbx_seq_one_letter_code
_entity_poly.pdbx_strand_id
1 'polypeptide(L)'
;MDLPARLRQGNLLPFIGIGVVSGLFAAMFGIGGGVVIVPLLMLVAKLPPRMAAATSLAALILTSLIGVVRFAGTGHVDWIAAILIGIPAVIGVLIGIRFQRRLPAEWLVLGFGVFVIAIGLRLVIWG
;
A
#
# COMPACT_ATOMS: atom_id res chain seq x y z
N MET A 1 8.14 -21.91 8.96
CA MET A 1 7.74 -20.50 8.78
C MET A 1 8.26 -19.75 9.97
N ASP A 2 9.51 -19.29 9.86
CA ASP A 2 10.21 -18.68 10.99
C ASP A 2 9.75 -17.25 11.15
N LEU A 3 9.03 -16.99 12.23
CA LEU A 3 8.65 -15.65 12.66
C LEU A 3 9.93 -14.81 12.80
N PRO A 4 9.99 -13.60 12.24
CA PRO A 4 11.16 -12.75 12.39
C PRO A 4 11.48 -12.56 13.87
N ALA A 5 12.75 -12.70 14.22
CA ALA A 5 13.26 -12.77 15.58
C ALA A 5 12.77 -11.63 16.51
N ARG A 6 12.34 -10.50 15.95
CA ARG A 6 11.80 -9.36 16.69
C ARG A 6 10.35 -9.55 17.19
N LEU A 7 9.54 -10.36 16.51
CA LEU A 7 8.21 -10.73 17.02
C LEU A 7 8.35 -11.72 18.20
N ARG A 8 9.43 -12.49 18.22
CA ARG A 8 9.74 -13.42 19.30
C ARG A 8 10.18 -12.72 20.60
N GLN A 9 10.64 -11.46 20.51
CA GLN A 9 11.09 -10.65 21.67
C GLN A 9 10.00 -9.77 22.28
N GLY A 10 8.73 -9.88 21.86
CA GLY A 10 7.61 -9.14 22.47
C GLY A 10 7.61 -7.62 22.23
N ASN A 11 8.53 -7.07 21.44
CA ASN A 11 8.55 -5.65 21.12
C ASN A 11 7.55 -5.34 20.00
N LEU A 12 6.29 -5.12 20.37
CA LEU A 12 5.23 -4.68 19.47
C LEU A 12 5.30 -3.18 19.16
N LEU A 13 6.07 -2.43 19.95
CA LEU A 13 6.16 -0.97 19.86
C LEU A 13 6.52 -0.45 18.45
N PRO A 14 7.55 -1.00 17.76
CA PRO A 14 7.87 -0.54 16.40
C PRO A 14 6.75 -0.80 15.39
N PHE A 15 6.00 -1.90 15.54
CA PHE A 15 4.89 -2.21 14.63
C PHE A 15 3.70 -1.27 14.83
N ILE A 16 3.41 -0.91 16.08
CA ILE A 16 2.38 0.10 16.41
C ILE A 16 2.81 1.46 15.86
N GLY A 17 4.07 1.87 16.05
CA GLY A 17 4.61 3.11 15.50
C GLY A 17 4.51 3.17 13.97
N ILE A 18 4.89 2.10 13.27
CA ILE A 18 4.75 1.98 11.81
C ILE A 18 3.28 2.13 11.41
N GLY A 19 2.36 1.46 12.10
CA GLY A 19 0.93 1.50 11.81
C GLY A 19 0.35 2.91 11.96
N VAL A 20 0.67 3.61 13.07
CA VAL A 20 0.18 4.97 13.33
C VAL A 20 0.72 5.96 12.31
N VAL A 21 2.04 5.97 12.09
CA VAL A 21 2.68 6.88 11.11
C VAL A 21 2.14 6.62 9.71
N SER A 22 2.11 5.36 9.28
CA SER A 22 1.62 5.00 7.96
C SER A 22 0.13 5.31 7.78
N GLY A 23 -0.69 5.08 8.81
CA GLY A 23 -2.11 5.40 8.80
C GLY A 23 -2.37 6.90 8.67
N LEU A 24 -1.58 7.72 9.39
CA LEU A 24 -1.67 9.17 9.29
C LEU A 24 -1.31 9.67 7.88
N PHE A 25 -0.19 9.19 7.34
CA PHE A 25 0.21 9.52 5.96
C PHE A 25 -0.80 9.01 4.93
N ALA A 26 -1.34 7.80 5.12
CA ALA A 26 -2.37 7.25 4.25
C ALA A 26 -3.63 8.12 4.20
N ALA A 27 -4.06 8.61 5.36
CA ALA A 27 -5.24 9.46 5.46
C ALA A 27 -5.02 10.85 4.84
N MET A 28 -3.82 11.43 5.02
CA MET A 28 -3.49 12.76 4.48
C MET A 28 -3.33 12.75 2.95
N PHE A 29 -2.70 11.72 2.41
CA PHE A 29 -2.34 11.67 0.99
C PHE A 29 -3.29 10.79 0.15
N GLY A 30 -4.21 10.04 0.77
CA GLY A 30 -5.13 9.16 0.05
C GLY A 30 -4.46 7.98 -0.69
N ILE A 31 -3.18 7.71 -0.42
CA ILE A 31 -2.37 6.71 -1.14
C ILE A 31 -2.55 5.30 -0.56
N GLY A 32 -3.42 5.14 0.44
CA GLY A 32 -3.70 3.84 1.06
C GLY A 32 -2.58 3.28 1.94
N GLY A 33 -1.55 4.08 2.30
CA GLY A 33 -0.52 3.71 3.27
C GLY A 33 0.51 2.68 2.82
N GLY A 34 0.25 1.87 1.81
CA GLY A 34 1.14 0.79 1.37
C GLY A 34 2.53 1.29 0.94
N VAL A 35 2.59 2.45 0.30
CA VAL A 35 3.84 3.07 -0.15
C VAL A 35 4.76 3.42 1.02
N VAL A 36 4.19 3.72 2.19
CA VAL A 36 4.94 4.07 3.41
C VAL A 36 5.18 2.83 4.28
N ILE A 37 4.21 1.92 4.36
CA ILE A 37 4.30 0.71 5.19
C ILE A 37 5.45 -0.20 4.72
N VAL A 38 5.58 -0.43 3.41
CA VAL A 38 6.59 -1.36 2.87
C VAL A 38 8.02 -0.94 3.23
N PRO A 39 8.48 0.30 2.92
CA PRO A 39 9.84 0.70 3.30
C PRO A 39 10.05 0.73 4.81
N LEU A 40 9.05 1.11 5.62
CA LEU A 40 9.16 1.10 7.07
C LEU A 40 9.29 -0.33 7.62
N LEU A 41 8.53 -1.29 7.09
CA LEU A 41 8.67 -2.70 7.47
C LEU A 41 10.04 -3.27 7.09
N MET A 42 10.60 -2.86 5.96
CA MET A 42 11.94 -3.28 5.55
C MET A 42 13.04 -2.67 6.42
N LEU A 43 12.93 -1.37 6.74
CA LEU A 43 13.96 -0.63 7.49
C LEU A 43 13.90 -0.93 9.00
N VAL A 44 12.70 -0.88 9.58
CA VAL A 44 12.51 -1.00 11.04
C VAL A 44 12.34 -2.44 11.48
N ALA A 45 11.46 -3.18 10.79
CA ALA A 45 11.19 -4.58 11.12
C ALA A 45 12.16 -5.57 10.45
N LYS A 46 13.00 -5.07 9.51
CA LYS A 46 13.96 -5.89 8.74
C LYS A 46 13.30 -7.09 8.03
N LEU A 47 12.08 -6.91 7.58
CA LEU A 47 11.36 -7.93 6.83
C LEU A 47 11.88 -7.99 5.39
N PRO A 48 11.95 -9.19 4.80
CA PRO A 48 12.28 -9.32 3.39
C PRO A 48 11.18 -8.66 2.53
N PRO A 49 11.51 -8.11 1.35
CA PRO A 49 10.59 -7.31 0.52
C PRO A 49 9.25 -7.97 0.24
N ARG A 50 9.25 -9.28 0.00
CA ARG A 50 8.02 -10.05 -0.27
C ARG A 50 7.11 -10.13 0.96
N MET A 51 7.68 -10.32 2.15
CA MET A 51 6.91 -10.36 3.40
C MET A 51 6.41 -8.96 3.76
N ALA A 52 7.24 -7.93 3.58
CA ALA A 52 6.83 -6.54 3.82
C ALA A 52 5.65 -6.14 2.94
N ALA A 53 5.71 -6.47 1.64
CA ALA A 53 4.62 -6.22 0.70
C ALA A 53 3.33 -6.99 1.08
N ALA A 54 3.42 -8.28 1.38
CA ALA A 54 2.27 -9.08 1.78
C ALA A 54 1.64 -8.58 3.09
N THR A 55 2.46 -8.21 4.07
CA THR A 55 2.01 -7.68 5.36
C THR A 55 1.34 -6.31 5.19
N SER A 56 1.89 -5.46 4.31
CA SER A 56 1.27 -4.17 4.02
C SER A 56 -0.09 -4.32 3.35
N LEU A 57 -0.25 -5.27 2.42
CA LEU A 57 -1.54 -5.57 1.79
C LEU A 57 -2.58 -6.04 2.81
N ALA A 58 -2.20 -6.88 3.76
CA ALA A 58 -3.08 -7.30 4.85
C ALA A 58 -3.51 -6.11 5.74
N ALA A 59 -2.58 -5.21 6.07
CA ALA A 59 -2.89 -4.00 6.81
C ALA A 59 -3.82 -3.05 6.02
N LEU A 60 -3.63 -2.95 4.70
CA LEU A 60 -4.49 -2.14 3.81
C LEU A 60 -5.93 -2.63 3.77
N ILE A 61 -6.19 -3.92 3.88
CA ILE A 61 -7.57 -4.45 3.94
C ILE A 61 -8.30 -3.86 5.15
N LEU A 62 -7.66 -3.85 6.32
CA LEU A 62 -8.25 -3.32 7.54
C LEU A 62 -8.48 -1.80 7.46
N THR A 63 -7.50 -1.06 6.98
CA THR A 63 -7.60 0.41 6.87
C THR A 63 -8.62 0.84 5.83
N SER A 64 -8.68 0.16 4.67
CA SER A 64 -9.67 0.45 3.64
C SER A 64 -11.09 0.11 4.10
N LEU A 65 -11.28 -0.98 4.84
CA LEU A 65 -12.60 -1.33 5.38
C LEU A 65 -13.13 -0.25 6.32
N ILE A 66 -12.28 0.24 7.24
CA ILE A 66 -12.65 1.33 8.15
C ILE A 66 -12.93 2.63 7.35
N GLY A 67 -12.11 2.93 6.35
CA GLY A 67 -12.32 4.06 5.45
C GLY A 67 -13.68 4.01 4.74
N VAL A 68 -13.98 2.87 4.13
CA VAL A 68 -15.28 2.67 3.44
C VAL A 68 -16.45 2.85 4.39
N VAL A 69 -16.41 2.24 5.59
CA VAL A 69 -17.48 2.37 6.59
C VAL A 69 -17.70 3.82 7.00
N ARG A 70 -16.62 4.56 7.22
CA ARG A 70 -16.70 5.99 7.60
C ARG A 70 -17.29 6.86 6.49
N PHE A 71 -16.81 6.69 5.26
CA PHE A 71 -17.29 7.49 4.12
C PHE A 71 -18.67 7.05 3.61
N ALA A 72 -19.01 5.78 3.70
CA ALA A 72 -20.35 5.30 3.37
C ALA A 72 -21.42 5.90 4.30
N GLY A 73 -21.10 6.02 5.60
CA GLY A 73 -22.00 6.64 6.58
C GLY A 73 -22.26 8.12 6.34
N THR A 74 -21.40 8.82 5.60
CA THR A 74 -21.55 10.24 5.24
C THR A 74 -22.10 10.46 3.83
N GLY A 75 -22.45 9.40 3.11
CA GLY A 75 -23.02 9.49 1.75
C GLY A 75 -22.01 9.90 0.66
N HIS A 76 -20.72 9.92 0.95
CA HIS A 76 -19.68 10.34 0.02
C HIS A 76 -19.11 9.19 -0.86
N VAL A 77 -19.73 8.01 -0.81
CA VAL A 77 -19.30 6.86 -1.62
C VAL A 77 -20.24 6.69 -2.81
N ASP A 78 -19.69 6.83 -4.01
CA ASP A 78 -20.39 6.42 -5.23
C ASP A 78 -20.17 4.92 -5.44
N TRP A 79 -21.19 4.14 -5.09
CA TRP A 79 -21.16 2.67 -5.18
C TRP A 79 -21.05 2.16 -6.61
N ILE A 80 -21.62 2.89 -7.57
CA ILE A 80 -21.57 2.51 -8.99
C ILE A 80 -20.14 2.66 -9.50
N ALA A 81 -19.52 3.82 -9.22
CA ALA A 81 -18.12 4.05 -9.56
C ALA A 81 -17.18 3.07 -8.84
N ALA A 82 -17.44 2.77 -7.56
CA ALA A 82 -16.64 1.84 -6.78
C ALA A 82 -16.63 0.42 -7.39
N ILE A 83 -17.79 -0.07 -7.85
CA ILE A 83 -17.91 -1.38 -8.48
C ILE A 83 -17.28 -1.39 -9.86
N LEU A 84 -17.54 -0.34 -10.68
CA LEU A 84 -16.98 -0.21 -12.03
C LEU A 84 -15.46 -0.13 -12.04
N ILE A 85 -14.85 0.44 -11.01
CA ILE A 85 -13.40 0.52 -10.86
C ILE A 85 -12.86 -0.73 -10.17
N GLY A 86 -13.55 -1.22 -9.16
CA GLY A 86 -13.09 -2.32 -8.31
C GLY A 86 -12.98 -3.65 -9.06
N ILE A 87 -13.96 -3.99 -9.91
CA ILE A 87 -13.93 -5.25 -10.67
C ILE A 87 -12.73 -5.31 -11.63
N PRO A 88 -12.50 -4.32 -12.51
CA PRO A 88 -11.31 -4.32 -13.36
C PRO A 88 -10.01 -4.25 -12.56
N ALA A 89 -9.99 -3.56 -11.41
CA ALA A 89 -8.82 -3.46 -10.57
C ALA A 89 -8.40 -4.83 -10.01
N VAL A 90 -9.36 -5.67 -9.59
CA VAL A 90 -9.06 -7.04 -9.15
C VAL A 90 -8.42 -7.86 -10.27
N ILE A 91 -8.94 -7.77 -11.48
CA ILE A 91 -8.37 -8.45 -12.66
C ILE A 91 -6.95 -7.91 -12.92
N GLY A 92 -6.78 -6.59 -12.87
CA GLY A 92 -5.48 -5.94 -13.03
C GLY A 92 -4.45 -6.40 -12.00
N VAL A 93 -4.84 -6.55 -10.74
CA VAL A 93 -3.98 -7.07 -9.67
C VAL A 93 -3.56 -8.50 -9.94
N LEU A 94 -4.48 -9.38 -10.34
CA LEU A 94 -4.16 -10.77 -10.67
C LEU A 94 -3.16 -10.89 -11.82
N ILE A 95 -3.35 -10.09 -12.86
CA ILE A 95 -2.42 -10.01 -14.00
C ILE A 95 -1.08 -9.41 -13.54
N GLY A 96 -1.12 -8.32 -12.77
CA GLY A 96 0.06 -7.63 -12.25
C GLY A 96 0.95 -8.54 -11.40
N ILE A 97 0.38 -9.31 -10.47
CA ILE A 97 1.11 -10.27 -9.64
C ILE A 97 1.80 -11.34 -10.51
N ARG A 98 1.15 -11.77 -11.58
CA ARG A 98 1.72 -12.76 -12.49
C ARG A 98 2.90 -12.21 -13.27
N PHE A 99 2.82 -10.94 -13.69
CA PHE A 99 3.92 -10.22 -14.35
C PHE A 99 5.06 -9.90 -13.38
N GLN A 100 4.75 -9.45 -12.17
CA GLN A 100 5.73 -9.11 -11.14
C GLN A 100 6.66 -10.28 -10.78
N ARG A 101 6.16 -11.52 -10.84
CA ARG A 101 6.98 -12.71 -10.58
C ARG A 101 8.04 -12.97 -11.64
N ARG A 102 7.89 -12.40 -12.84
CA ARG A 102 8.79 -12.58 -13.99
C ARG A 102 9.76 -11.41 -14.17
N LEU A 103 9.48 -10.26 -13.56
CA LEU A 103 10.30 -9.06 -13.68
C LEU A 103 11.24 -8.92 -12.49
N PRO A 104 12.50 -8.54 -12.69
CA PRO A 104 13.39 -8.14 -11.60
C PRO A 104 12.83 -6.87 -10.92
N ALA A 105 13.03 -6.78 -9.62
CA ALA A 105 12.47 -5.69 -8.80
C ALA A 105 12.93 -4.29 -9.27
N GLU A 106 14.10 -4.21 -9.88
CA GLU A 106 14.70 -2.96 -10.39
C GLU A 106 13.85 -2.31 -11.48
N TRP A 107 13.29 -3.10 -12.41
CA TRP A 107 12.42 -2.59 -13.48
C TRP A 107 11.08 -2.08 -12.97
N LEU A 108 10.57 -2.70 -11.91
CA LEU A 108 9.33 -2.26 -11.26
C LEU A 108 9.52 -0.91 -10.55
N VAL A 109 10.64 -0.75 -9.85
CA VAL A 109 10.98 0.51 -9.17
C VAL A 109 11.23 1.61 -10.19
N LEU A 110 11.96 1.31 -11.27
CA LEU A 110 12.22 2.28 -12.34
C LEU A 110 10.92 2.72 -13.02
N GLY A 111 10.07 1.77 -13.41
CA GLY A 111 8.78 2.05 -14.06
C GLY A 111 7.86 2.90 -13.18
N PHE A 112 7.79 2.57 -11.88
CA PHE A 112 7.01 3.36 -10.92
C PHE A 112 7.59 4.76 -10.73
N GLY A 113 8.93 4.88 -10.63
CA GLY A 113 9.61 6.16 -10.52
C GLY A 113 9.34 7.07 -11.72
N VAL A 114 9.46 6.55 -12.94
CA VAL A 114 9.15 7.29 -14.18
C VAL A 114 7.70 7.74 -14.20
N PHE A 115 6.77 6.87 -13.82
CA PHE A 115 5.34 7.18 -13.75
C PHE A 115 5.04 8.33 -12.78
N VAL A 116 5.62 8.29 -11.57
CA VAL A 116 5.44 9.34 -10.56
C VAL A 116 6.03 10.66 -11.01
N ILE A 117 7.23 10.64 -11.63
CA ILE A 117 7.88 11.83 -12.20
C ILE A 117 7.02 12.43 -13.33
N ALA A 118 6.49 11.61 -14.21
CA ALA A 118 5.64 12.07 -15.32
C ALA A 118 4.36 12.76 -14.82
N ILE A 119 3.71 12.19 -13.79
CA ILE A 119 2.53 12.81 -13.16
C ILE A 119 2.92 14.10 -12.44
N GLY A 120 4.02 14.11 -11.70
CA GLY A 120 4.51 15.30 -11.01
C GLY A 120 4.84 16.44 -11.96
N LEU A 121 5.53 16.15 -13.06
CA LEU A 121 5.81 17.14 -14.12
C LEU A 121 4.53 17.68 -14.76
N ARG A 122 3.58 16.83 -15.04
CA ARG A 122 2.28 17.26 -15.60
C ARG A 122 1.54 18.19 -14.64
N LEU A 123 1.53 17.88 -13.34
CA LEU A 123 0.91 18.73 -12.32
C LEU A 123 1.60 20.09 -12.18
N VAL A 124 2.92 20.16 -12.32
CA VAL A 124 3.68 21.40 -12.23
C VAL A 124 3.48 22.28 -13.48
N ILE A 125 3.32 21.67 -14.65
CA ILE A 125 3.19 22.40 -15.93
C ILE A 125 1.75 22.84 -16.19
N TRP A 126 0.75 22.06 -15.78
CA TRP A 126 -0.66 22.27 -16.12
C TRP A 126 -1.62 22.25 -14.92
N GLY A 127 -1.11 22.24 -13.70
CA GLY A 127 -1.87 22.47 -12.46
C GLY A 127 -1.81 23.91 -12.09
#